data_2d26ea0c5656e7868885895000b30ce2
#
_entry.id   2d26ea0c5656e7868885895000b30ce2
#
_cell.length_a   1.000
_cell.length_b   1.000
_cell.length_c   1.000
_cell.angle_alpha   90.00
_cell.angle_beta   90.00
_cell.angle_gamma   90.00
#
_symmetry.space_group_name_H-M   'P 1'
#
loop_
_entity.id
_entity.type
_entity.pdbx_description
1 polymer ?
#
loop_
_entity_poly.entity_id
_entity_poly.type
_entity_poly.pdbx_seq_one_letter_code
_entity_poly.pdbx_strand_id
1 'polypeptide(L)' 'MLNNRMRMIKQQTEIENLQNENENLLKDLKELSLENSTLKEKLEEKDLKIAELYLKLSKAEGKLNRYMNHVRMNLGREL' A
#
# COMPACT_ATOMS: atom_id res chain seq x y z
N MET A 1 -41.62 -27.22 -30.56
CA MET A 1 -40.43 -28.09 -30.38
C MET A 1 -39.12 -27.39 -30.74
N LEU A 2 -39.00 -26.78 -31.91
CA LEU A 2 -37.83 -26.04 -32.31
C LEU A 2 -37.51 -24.85 -31.39
N ASN A 3 -38.52 -24.11 -30.94
CA ASN A 3 -38.34 -22.97 -30.01
C ASN A 3 -37.80 -23.39 -28.64
N ASN A 4 -38.16 -24.55 -28.14
CA ASN A 4 -37.68 -25.08 -26.86
C ASN A 4 -36.20 -25.50 -26.95
N ARG A 5 -35.80 -26.11 -28.05
CA ARG A 5 -34.41 -26.50 -28.32
C ARG A 5 -33.50 -25.26 -28.44
N MET A 6 -33.92 -24.26 -29.18
CA MET A 6 -33.18 -23.01 -29.33
C MET A 6 -33.03 -22.29 -27.99
N ARG A 7 -34.09 -22.29 -27.18
CA ARG A 7 -34.08 -21.71 -25.84
C ARG A 7 -33.10 -22.44 -24.92
N MET A 8 -33.09 -23.77 -24.97
CA MET A 8 -32.15 -24.60 -24.17
C MET A 8 -30.69 -24.34 -24.57
N ILE A 9 -30.41 -24.27 -25.86
CA ILE A 9 -29.05 -23.98 -26.37
C ILE A 9 -28.60 -22.59 -25.92
N LYS A 10 -29.48 -21.58 -25.99
CA LYS A 10 -29.20 -20.22 -25.53
C LYS A 10 -28.87 -20.20 -24.04
N GLN A 11 -29.70 -20.85 -23.22
CA GLN A 11 -29.49 -20.94 -21.78
C GLN A 11 -28.16 -21.65 -21.46
N GLN A 12 -27.84 -22.71 -22.16
CA GLN A 12 -26.60 -23.46 -21.98
C GLN A 12 -25.40 -22.57 -22.29
N THR A 13 -25.45 -21.82 -23.36
CA THR A 13 -24.39 -20.88 -23.75
C THR A 13 -24.21 -19.76 -22.72
N GLU A 14 -25.31 -19.22 -22.21
CA GLU A 14 -25.29 -18.20 -21.15
C GLU A 14 -24.67 -18.72 -19.86
N ILE A 15 -25.01 -19.96 -19.46
CA ILE A 15 -24.44 -20.60 -18.29
C ILE A 15 -22.93 -20.79 -18.45
N GLU A 16 -22.49 -21.29 -19.58
CA GLU A 16 -21.07 -21.46 -19.87
C GLU A 16 -20.30 -20.13 -19.85
N ASN A 17 -20.87 -19.11 -20.45
CA ASN A 17 -20.27 -17.75 -20.44
C ASN A 17 -20.17 -17.20 -19.02
N LEU A 18 -21.20 -17.36 -18.20
CA LEU A 18 -21.20 -16.90 -16.81
C LEU A 18 -20.19 -17.69 -15.97
N GLN A 19 -20.07 -18.98 -16.19
CA GLN A 19 -19.07 -19.81 -15.51
C GLN A 19 -17.64 -19.33 -15.84
N ASN A 20 -17.38 -19.04 -17.12
CA ASN A 20 -16.09 -18.53 -17.56
C ASN A 20 -15.78 -17.16 -16.95
N GLU A 21 -16.76 -16.26 -16.94
CA GLU A 21 -16.64 -14.94 -16.29
C GLU A 21 -16.36 -15.10 -14.80
N ASN A 22 -17.07 -16.00 -14.11
CA ASN A 22 -16.87 -16.24 -12.69
C ASN A 22 -15.46 -16.77 -12.39
N GLU A 23 -14.96 -17.69 -13.20
CA GLU A 23 -13.59 -18.19 -13.06
C GLU A 23 -12.56 -17.08 -13.23
N ASN A 24 -12.74 -16.23 -14.23
CA ASN A 24 -11.85 -15.10 -14.50
C ASN A 24 -11.90 -14.08 -13.34
N LEU A 25 -13.09 -13.79 -12.83
CA LEU A 25 -13.26 -12.88 -11.70
C LEU A 25 -12.63 -13.42 -10.43
N LEU A 26 -12.74 -14.72 -10.16
CA LEU A 26 -12.10 -15.38 -9.03
C LEU A 26 -10.58 -15.28 -9.12
N LYS A 27 -10.04 -15.47 -10.31
CA LYS A 27 -8.60 -15.34 -10.58
C LYS A 27 -8.13 -13.91 -10.32
N ASP A 28 -8.85 -12.93 -10.83
CA ASP A 28 -8.56 -11.51 -10.63
C ASP A 28 -8.62 -11.13 -9.14
N LEU A 29 -9.60 -11.64 -8.41
CA LEU A 29 -9.73 -11.42 -6.97
C LEU A 29 -8.52 -11.97 -6.20
N LYS A 30 -8.03 -13.14 -6.57
CA LYS A 30 -6.83 -13.72 -5.95
C LYS A 30 -5.60 -12.86 -6.21
N GLU A 31 -5.42 -12.40 -7.44
CA GLU A 31 -4.31 -11.53 -7.82
C GLU A 31 -4.36 -10.20 -7.06
N LEU A 32 -5.53 -9.59 -6.98
CA LEU A 32 -5.73 -8.34 -6.24
C LEU A 32 -5.49 -8.51 -4.74
N SER A 33 -5.92 -9.64 -4.18
CA SER A 33 -5.68 -9.95 -2.77
C SER A 33 -4.19 -10.06 -2.46
N LEU A 34 -3.42 -10.70 -3.35
CA LEU A 34 -1.97 -10.81 -3.23
C LEU A 34 -1.29 -9.44 -3.36
N GLU A 35 -1.71 -8.64 -4.33
CA GLU A 35 -1.20 -7.28 -4.50
C GLU A 35 -1.46 -6.42 -3.26
N ASN A 36 -2.68 -6.49 -2.72
CA ASN A 36 -3.04 -5.74 -1.52
C ASN A 36 -2.17 -6.15 -0.33
N SER A 37 -1.93 -7.44 -0.15
CA SER A 37 -1.07 -7.95 0.91
C SER A 37 0.37 -7.43 0.76
N THR A 38 0.90 -7.47 -0.46
CA THR A 38 2.23 -6.94 -0.77
C THR A 38 2.34 -5.44 -0.53
N LEU A 39 1.31 -4.69 -0.95
CA LEU A 39 1.27 -3.24 -0.74
C LEU A 39 1.20 -2.87 0.74
N LYS A 40 0.46 -3.62 1.54
CA LYS A 40 0.42 -3.43 3.00
C LYS A 40 1.79 -3.63 3.63
N GLU A 41 2.50 -4.69 3.25
CA GLU A 41 3.86 -4.94 3.72
C GLU A 41 4.81 -3.79 3.36
N LYS A 42 4.74 -3.31 2.13
CA LYS A 42 5.55 -2.17 1.67
C LYS A 42 5.24 -0.89 2.44
N LEU A 43 3.96 -0.65 2.75
CA LEU A 43 3.55 0.50 3.56
C LEU A 43 4.11 0.41 4.97
N GLU A 44 4.05 -0.75 5.60
CA GLU A 44 4.62 -0.98 6.94
C GLU A 44 6.13 -0.73 6.94
N GLU A 45 6.85 -1.24 5.94
CA GLU A 45 8.29 -1.01 5.80
C GLU A 45 8.62 0.48 5.66
N LYS A 46 7.85 1.19 4.85
CA LYS A 46 8.02 2.63 4.65
C LYS A 46 7.70 3.43 5.91
N ASP A 47 6.66 3.04 6.64
CA ASP A 47 6.30 3.68 7.90
C ASP A 47 7.40 3.52 8.94
N LEU A 48 8.01 2.34 9.04
CA LEU A 48 9.16 2.09 9.90
C LEU A 48 10.36 2.96 9.50
N LYS A 49 10.61 3.08 8.21
CA LYS A 49 11.69 3.92 7.70
C LYS A 49 11.47 5.40 8.00
N ILE A 50 10.25 5.86 7.86
CA ILE A 50 9.88 7.24 8.22
C ILE A 50 10.10 7.47 9.71
N ALA A 51 9.68 6.54 10.56
CA ALA A 51 9.90 6.63 12.01
C ALA A 51 11.39 6.70 12.35
N GLU A 52 12.23 5.89 11.71
CA GLU A 52 13.70 5.95 11.87
C GLU A 52 14.27 7.31 11.47
N LEU A 53 13.82 7.85 10.34
CA LEU A 53 14.27 9.15 9.84
C LEU A 53 13.85 10.28 10.79
N TYR A 54 12.66 10.22 11.35
CA TYR A 54 12.20 11.17 12.36
C TYR A 54 13.06 11.14 13.61
N LEU A 55 13.43 9.96 14.08
CA LEU A 55 14.33 9.82 15.23
C LEU A 55 15.71 10.40 14.94
N LYS A 56 16.26 10.13 13.76
CA LYS A 56 17.55 10.70 13.35
C LYS A 56 17.50 12.20 13.25
N LEU A 57 16.45 12.75 12.67
CA LEU A 57 16.24 14.18 12.54
C LEU A 57 16.12 14.83 13.91
N SER A 58 15.34 14.28 14.81
CA SER A 58 15.16 14.76 16.17
C SER A 58 16.49 14.79 16.93
N LYS A 59 17.32 13.77 16.81
CA LYS A 59 18.65 13.73 17.40
C LYS A 59 19.57 14.79 16.82
N ALA A 60 19.55 14.95 15.49
CA ALA A 60 20.37 15.97 14.82
C ALA A 60 19.96 17.39 15.22
N GLU A 61 18.66 17.66 15.31
CA GLU A 61 18.13 18.94 15.78
C GLU A 61 18.53 19.22 17.24
N GLY A 62 18.47 18.20 18.09
CA GLY A 62 18.92 18.33 19.47
C GLY A 62 20.38 18.67 19.60
N LYS A 63 21.23 18.02 18.81
CA LYS A 63 22.68 18.32 18.75
C LYS A 63 22.95 19.74 18.23
N LEU A 64 22.24 20.14 17.21
CA LEU A 64 22.37 21.47 16.62
C LEU A 64 21.96 22.54 17.64
N ASN A 65 20.85 22.35 18.32
CA ASN A 65 20.37 23.27 19.35
C ASN A 65 21.36 23.43 20.50
N ARG A 66 21.96 22.33 20.95
CA ARG A 66 23.02 22.35 21.98
C ARG A 66 24.24 23.13 21.52
N TYR A 67 24.65 22.91 20.31
CA TYR A 67 25.77 23.62 19.70
C TYR A 67 25.49 25.11 19.59
N MET A 68 24.34 25.48 19.09
CA MET A 68 23.91 26.90 18.95
C MET A 68 23.82 27.58 20.31
N ASN A 69 23.29 26.91 21.33
CA ASN A 69 23.22 27.45 22.69
C ASN A 69 24.62 27.64 23.27
N HIS A 70 25.52 26.71 23.04
CA HIS A 70 26.91 26.81 23.47
C HIS A 70 27.63 27.99 22.82
N VAL A 71 27.45 28.18 21.52
CA VAL A 71 28.00 29.31 20.78
C VAL A 71 27.46 30.65 21.31
N ARG A 72 26.14 30.74 21.56
CA ARG A 72 25.50 31.93 22.15
C ARG A 72 26.07 32.28 23.51
N MET A 73 26.26 31.27 24.37
CA MET A 73 26.82 31.46 25.69
C MET A 73 28.24 31.98 25.61
N ASN A 74 29.06 31.43 24.71
CA ASN A 74 30.45 31.87 24.54
C ASN A 74 30.55 33.28 23.97
N LEU A 75 29.71 33.61 22.99
CA LEU A 75 29.63 34.95 22.43
C LEU A 75 29.15 35.98 23.48
N GLY A 76 28.18 35.61 24.30
CA GLY A 76 27.69 36.45 25.38
C GLY A 76 28.73 36.70 26.46
N ARG A 77 29.65 35.74 26.71
CA ARG A 77 30.74 35.91 27.69
C ARG A 77 31.85 36.83 27.17
N GLU A 78 32.08 36.82 25.86
CA GLU A 78 33.12 37.68 25.25
C GLU A 78 32.69 39.12 25.10
N LEU A 79 31.39 39.35 25.05
CA LEU A 79 30.79 40.65 24.97
C LEU A 79 30.60 41.25 26.36
#